data_1a5f7a4e9981047cc8885c3bcc5cfbe9
#
_entry.id   1a5f7a4e9981047cc8885c3bcc5cfbe9
#
_cell.length_a   1.000
_cell.length_b   1.000
_cell.length_c   1.000
_cell.angle_alpha   90.00
_cell.angle_beta   90.00
_cell.angle_gamma   90.00
#
_symmetry.space_group_name_H-M   'P 1'
#
loop_
_entity.id
_entity.type
_entity.pdbx_description
1 polymer ?
#
loop_
_entity_poly.entity_id
_entity_poly.type
_entity_poly.pdbx_seq_one_letter_code
_entity_poly.pdbx_strand_id
1 'polypeptide(L)'
;PIIEYTKEVVYLDDLEIAVVNKDGLTIKNLQNEEQDPYVQTVELELEAIEKGGYDHFMLKEIFEQPKSIADCLRGRINPDEAIIQLGGLRNHISKLAKAKRIVFVACGTSWHAGLVGEYLFEELARINVEVEYASEFRYRNPIIKEGDFVIAISQSGETADTLAALELAKSKGAIILGVCNVVGSSISRITEAGVYTHAGPEIGVASTKAFTAQVTVLTMIAIATAHAKGTITDETYRRLLIELSAIPTKVEEILKSAEEIKDISKLFTFASNFIFLGRGLNFPVALEGALKLKEI
;
A
#
# COMPACT_ATOMS: atom_id res chain seq x y z
N PRO A 1 -14.86 -4.59 14.11
CA PRO A 1 -15.87 -4.65 15.17
C PRO A 1 -16.80 -5.85 15.07
N ILE A 2 -17.17 -6.32 13.86
CA ILE A 2 -18.11 -7.44 13.70
C ILE A 2 -17.46 -8.82 13.79
N ILE A 3 -16.14 -8.91 13.62
CA ILE A 3 -15.42 -10.20 13.51
C ILE A 3 -15.47 -11.03 14.80
N GLU A 4 -15.70 -10.38 15.95
CA GLU A 4 -15.95 -11.04 17.25
C GLU A 4 -17.28 -11.81 17.26
N TYR A 5 -18.21 -11.47 16.38
CA TYR A 5 -19.54 -12.06 16.31
C TYR A 5 -19.73 -12.95 15.08
N THR A 6 -19.14 -12.57 13.95
CA THR A 6 -19.20 -13.36 12.71
C THR A 6 -18.01 -13.06 11.80
N LYS A 7 -17.55 -14.09 11.10
CA LYS A 7 -16.57 -13.96 10.01
C LYS A 7 -17.25 -13.93 8.64
N GLU A 8 -18.54 -14.11 8.57
CA GLU A 8 -19.32 -14.06 7.33
C GLU A 8 -19.80 -12.64 7.09
N VAL A 9 -19.49 -12.10 5.91
CA VAL A 9 -19.88 -10.76 5.48
C VAL A 9 -20.48 -10.80 4.08
N VAL A 10 -21.37 -9.87 3.81
CA VAL A 10 -21.93 -9.65 2.49
C VAL A 10 -21.55 -8.26 2.03
N TYR A 11 -20.92 -8.17 0.88
CA TYR A 11 -20.64 -6.89 0.22
C TYR A 11 -21.81 -6.56 -0.70
N LEU A 12 -22.32 -5.34 -0.56
CA LEU A 12 -23.33 -4.83 -1.47
C LEU A 12 -22.65 -4.29 -2.72
N ASP A 13 -23.22 -4.61 -3.88
CA ASP A 13 -22.86 -3.97 -5.13
C ASP A 13 -23.53 -2.60 -5.27
N ASP A 14 -23.12 -1.82 -6.27
CA ASP A 14 -23.75 -0.54 -6.56
C ASP A 14 -25.23 -0.73 -6.87
N LEU A 15 -26.08 0.16 -6.31
CA LEU A 15 -27.53 0.14 -6.47
C LEU A 15 -28.24 -1.01 -5.77
N GLU A 16 -27.61 -1.68 -4.82
CA GLU A 16 -28.23 -2.66 -3.94
C GLU A 16 -28.61 -2.07 -2.58
N ILE A 17 -29.66 -2.60 -2.02
CA ILE A 17 -30.19 -2.24 -0.70
C ILE A 17 -30.31 -3.50 0.15
N ALA A 18 -29.68 -3.52 1.32
CA ALA A 18 -29.83 -4.57 2.31
C ALA A 18 -30.97 -4.25 3.28
N VAL A 19 -31.91 -5.15 3.42
CA VAL A 19 -32.97 -5.10 4.43
C VAL A 19 -32.68 -6.15 5.49
N VAL A 20 -32.35 -5.69 6.70
CA VAL A 20 -32.09 -6.57 7.85
C VAL A 20 -33.29 -6.55 8.79
N ASN A 21 -33.81 -7.71 9.10
CA ASN A 21 -34.89 -7.87 10.06
C ASN A 21 -34.63 -9.07 11.00
N LYS A 22 -35.57 -9.40 11.88
CA LYS A 22 -35.42 -10.53 12.82
C LYS A 22 -35.33 -11.89 12.13
N ASP A 23 -35.86 -11.99 10.93
CA ASP A 23 -35.99 -13.26 10.17
C ASP A 23 -34.80 -13.46 9.22
N GLY A 24 -33.97 -12.43 9.00
CA GLY A 24 -32.76 -12.54 8.17
C GLY A 24 -32.40 -11.28 7.39
N LEU A 25 -31.57 -11.51 6.38
CA LEU A 25 -31.05 -10.51 5.43
C LEU A 25 -31.68 -10.73 4.06
N THR A 26 -32.25 -9.69 3.47
CA THR A 26 -32.69 -9.67 2.08
C THR A 26 -31.98 -8.56 1.33
N ILE A 27 -31.39 -8.87 0.16
CA ILE A 27 -30.76 -7.87 -0.72
C ILE A 27 -31.70 -7.62 -1.90
N LYS A 28 -31.87 -6.36 -2.27
CA LYS A 28 -32.72 -5.94 -3.38
C LYS A 28 -32.00 -4.90 -4.22
N ASN A 29 -32.23 -4.92 -5.53
CA ASN A 29 -31.82 -3.82 -6.40
C ASN A 29 -32.83 -2.65 -6.35
N LEU A 30 -32.54 -1.54 -7.06
CA LEU A 30 -33.44 -0.39 -7.10
C LEU A 30 -34.79 -0.68 -7.78
N GLN A 31 -34.94 -1.76 -8.51
CA GLN A 31 -36.18 -2.26 -9.10
C GLN A 31 -37.00 -3.12 -8.12
N ASN A 32 -36.53 -3.25 -6.87
CA ASN A 32 -37.12 -4.06 -5.80
C ASN A 32 -37.10 -5.58 -6.10
N GLU A 33 -36.19 -6.02 -6.97
CA GLU A 33 -35.96 -7.44 -7.26
C GLU A 33 -34.95 -8.00 -6.24
N GLU A 34 -35.25 -9.20 -5.70
CA GLU A 34 -34.35 -9.85 -4.75
C GLU A 34 -33.08 -10.35 -5.45
N GLN A 35 -31.95 -10.17 -4.79
CA GLN A 35 -30.62 -10.60 -5.23
C GLN A 35 -30.09 -11.66 -4.25
N ASP A 36 -29.41 -12.67 -4.76
CA ASP A 36 -28.75 -13.67 -3.92
C ASP A 36 -27.52 -13.06 -3.23
N PRO A 37 -27.45 -13.09 -1.88
CA PRO A 37 -26.33 -12.53 -1.16
C PRO A 37 -25.03 -13.31 -1.44
N TYR A 38 -24.01 -12.64 -1.93
CA TYR A 38 -22.67 -13.22 -2.03
C TYR A 38 -21.96 -13.14 -0.68
N VAL A 39 -22.00 -14.26 0.06
CA VAL A 39 -21.40 -14.37 1.39
C VAL A 39 -19.90 -14.64 1.24
N GLN A 40 -19.07 -13.81 1.85
CA GLN A 40 -17.62 -13.99 1.95
C GLN A 40 -17.19 -14.25 3.38
N THR A 41 -16.25 -15.16 3.56
CA THR A 41 -15.61 -15.39 4.87
C THR A 41 -14.38 -14.52 5.00
N VAL A 42 -14.34 -13.69 6.04
CA VAL A 42 -13.17 -12.85 6.35
C VAL A 42 -12.16 -13.70 7.11
N GLU A 43 -11.02 -13.98 6.50
CA GLU A 43 -9.91 -14.70 7.13
C GLU A 43 -9.06 -13.76 7.99
N LEU A 44 -9.62 -13.27 9.11
CA LEU A 44 -8.89 -12.50 10.10
C LEU A 44 -8.85 -13.27 11.41
N GLU A 45 -7.63 -13.41 11.99
CA GLU A 45 -7.44 -13.97 13.31
C GLU A 45 -7.71 -12.88 14.38
N LEU A 46 -8.42 -13.25 15.46
CA LEU A 46 -8.74 -12.33 16.56
C LEU A 46 -7.47 -11.73 17.19
N GLU A 47 -6.41 -12.52 17.32
CA GLU A 47 -5.12 -12.09 17.85
C GLU A 47 -4.49 -10.93 17.04
N ALA A 48 -4.77 -10.86 15.75
CA ALA A 48 -4.28 -9.79 14.89
C ALA A 48 -4.93 -8.42 15.17
N ILE A 49 -6.15 -8.42 15.74
CA ILE A 49 -6.89 -7.21 16.08
C ILE A 49 -6.82 -6.85 17.57
N GLU A 50 -6.10 -7.62 18.37
CA GLU A 50 -5.81 -7.31 19.77
C GLU A 50 -4.51 -6.53 19.92
N LYS A 51 -4.37 -5.77 21.01
CA LYS A 51 -3.15 -5.00 21.28
C LYS A 51 -1.93 -5.86 21.62
N GLY A 52 -2.11 -7.14 21.98
CA GLY A 52 -1.03 -8.07 22.24
C GLY A 52 -0.05 -7.64 23.35
N GLY A 53 -0.55 -6.94 24.37
CA GLY A 53 0.25 -6.43 25.50
C GLY A 53 0.86 -5.04 25.29
N TYR A 54 0.65 -4.41 24.15
CA TYR A 54 1.05 -3.01 23.91
C TYR A 54 0.00 -2.03 24.39
N ASP A 55 0.42 -0.84 24.85
CA ASP A 55 -0.51 0.20 25.29
C ASP A 55 -1.39 0.74 24.16
N HIS A 56 -0.82 0.82 22.94
CA HIS A 56 -1.45 1.40 21.75
C HIS A 56 -1.28 0.50 20.53
N PHE A 57 -2.27 0.50 19.64
CA PHE A 57 -2.17 -0.22 18.36
C PHE A 57 -0.99 0.26 17.52
N MET A 58 -0.79 1.56 17.41
CA MET A 58 0.34 2.11 16.67
C MET A 58 1.69 1.58 17.19
N LEU A 59 1.85 1.47 18.50
CA LEU A 59 3.08 0.92 19.09
C LEU A 59 3.27 -0.56 18.69
N LYS A 60 2.19 -1.38 18.79
CA LYS A 60 2.20 -2.76 18.30
C LYS A 60 2.63 -2.81 16.82
N GLU A 61 2.02 -1.99 15.98
CA GLU A 61 2.23 -1.96 14.53
C GLU A 61 3.64 -1.49 14.16
N ILE A 62 4.27 -0.62 14.97
CA ILE A 62 5.69 -0.27 14.84
C ILE A 62 6.56 -1.53 15.04
N PHE A 63 6.29 -2.33 16.08
CA PHE A 63 7.04 -3.55 16.35
C PHE A 63 6.68 -4.72 15.42
N GLU A 64 5.57 -4.66 14.72
CA GLU A 64 5.19 -5.64 13.69
C GLU A 64 5.90 -5.43 12.34
N GLN A 65 6.59 -4.32 12.12
CA GLN A 65 7.22 -4.01 10.83
C GLN A 65 8.17 -5.09 10.30
N PRO A 66 9.06 -5.70 11.11
CA PRO A 66 9.89 -6.80 10.61
C PRO A 66 9.06 -7.93 10.01
N LYS A 67 7.99 -8.32 10.70
CA LYS A 67 7.08 -9.37 10.25
C LYS A 67 6.30 -8.94 8.99
N SER A 68 5.72 -7.76 8.97
CA SER A 68 4.94 -7.28 7.83
C SER A 68 5.79 -7.13 6.57
N ILE A 69 7.05 -6.68 6.68
CA ILE A 69 7.99 -6.63 5.56
C ILE A 69 8.35 -8.05 5.10
N ALA A 70 8.61 -8.99 6.03
CA ALA A 70 8.88 -10.38 5.68
C ALA A 70 7.67 -11.03 4.97
N ASP A 71 6.45 -10.73 5.42
CA ASP A 71 5.21 -11.21 4.78
C ASP A 71 5.03 -10.61 3.37
N CYS A 72 5.41 -9.34 3.15
CA CYS A 72 5.45 -8.74 1.81
C CYS A 72 6.39 -9.48 0.85
N LEU A 73 7.51 -9.97 1.36
CA LEU A 73 8.55 -10.64 0.56
C LEU A 73 8.29 -12.13 0.36
N ARG A 74 7.49 -12.74 1.24
CA ARG A 74 7.26 -14.20 1.29
C ARG A 74 6.73 -14.73 -0.03
N GLY A 75 7.45 -15.70 -0.62
CA GLY A 75 7.10 -16.33 -1.89
C GLY A 75 7.21 -15.41 -3.12
N ARG A 76 7.72 -14.19 -2.94
CA ARG A 76 7.88 -13.22 -4.03
C ARG A 76 9.32 -12.99 -4.43
N ILE A 77 10.28 -13.15 -3.52
CA ILE A 77 11.70 -13.04 -3.81
C ILE A 77 12.43 -14.33 -3.48
N ASN A 78 13.35 -14.71 -4.36
CA ASN A 78 14.32 -15.76 -4.13
C ASN A 78 15.70 -15.22 -4.54
N PRO A 79 16.53 -14.76 -3.58
CA PRO A 79 17.86 -14.21 -3.89
C PRO A 79 18.81 -15.24 -4.52
N ASP A 80 18.69 -16.51 -4.12
CA ASP A 80 19.59 -17.59 -4.62
C ASP A 80 19.37 -17.85 -6.11
N GLU A 81 18.11 -17.88 -6.52
CA GLU A 81 17.71 -18.04 -7.91
C GLU A 81 17.63 -16.71 -8.68
N ALA A 82 17.84 -15.58 -8.00
CA ALA A 82 17.68 -14.23 -8.53
C ALA A 82 16.30 -14.03 -9.19
N ILE A 83 15.22 -14.27 -8.41
CA ILE A 83 13.85 -14.19 -8.92
C ILE A 83 13.02 -13.22 -8.09
N ILE A 84 12.25 -12.38 -8.78
CA ILE A 84 11.07 -11.68 -8.23
C ILE A 84 9.82 -12.21 -8.93
N GLN A 85 8.85 -12.66 -8.14
CA GLN A 85 7.55 -13.13 -8.64
C GLN A 85 6.43 -12.28 -8.04
N LEU A 86 5.88 -11.38 -8.84
CA LEU A 86 4.71 -10.57 -8.52
C LEU A 86 3.52 -11.12 -9.31
N GLY A 87 2.84 -12.15 -8.76
CA GLY A 87 1.81 -12.90 -9.47
C GLY A 87 0.75 -12.02 -10.14
N GLY A 88 0.23 -11.03 -9.41
CA GLY A 88 -0.75 -10.08 -9.93
C GLY A 88 -0.24 -9.15 -11.03
N LEU A 89 1.09 -8.94 -11.15
CA LEU A 89 1.70 -8.10 -12.19
C LEU A 89 2.47 -8.89 -13.24
N ARG A 90 2.42 -10.23 -13.23
CA ARG A 90 3.21 -11.08 -14.11
C ARG A 90 3.13 -10.67 -15.59
N ASN A 91 1.94 -10.32 -16.06
CA ASN A 91 1.70 -9.92 -17.44
C ASN A 91 1.90 -8.40 -17.69
N HIS A 92 2.18 -7.63 -16.62
CA HIS A 92 2.29 -6.17 -16.70
C HIS A 92 3.73 -5.67 -16.55
N ILE A 93 4.66 -6.43 -15.96
CA ILE A 93 6.06 -6.00 -15.77
C ILE A 93 6.73 -5.66 -17.11
N SER A 94 6.54 -6.48 -18.16
CA SER A 94 7.08 -6.20 -19.48
C SER A 94 6.43 -4.98 -20.17
N LYS A 95 5.18 -4.66 -19.81
CA LYS A 95 4.50 -3.46 -20.29
C LYS A 95 5.01 -2.23 -19.52
N LEU A 96 5.15 -2.33 -18.19
CA LEU A 96 5.75 -1.28 -17.35
C LEU A 96 7.16 -0.93 -17.80
N ALA A 97 7.99 -1.94 -18.16
CA ALA A 97 9.33 -1.72 -18.70
C ALA A 97 9.36 -0.88 -19.99
N LYS A 98 8.26 -0.83 -20.73
CA LYS A 98 8.07 -0.03 -21.95
C LYS A 98 7.32 1.28 -21.69
N ALA A 99 6.86 1.51 -20.47
CA ALA A 99 6.13 2.71 -20.12
C ALA A 99 6.98 3.97 -20.35
N LYS A 100 6.35 5.01 -20.89
CA LYS A 100 6.96 6.32 -21.05
C LYS A 100 6.76 7.20 -19.83
N ARG A 101 5.68 6.93 -19.09
CA ARG A 101 5.26 7.67 -17.90
C ARG A 101 4.46 6.76 -17.00
N ILE A 102 4.67 6.91 -15.70
CA ILE A 102 3.88 6.31 -14.63
C ILE A 102 3.37 7.45 -13.74
N VAL A 103 2.13 7.38 -13.32
CA VAL A 103 1.54 8.30 -12.33
C VAL A 103 1.13 7.49 -11.11
N PHE A 104 1.67 7.80 -9.95
CA PHE A 104 1.16 7.29 -8.69
C PHE A 104 0.07 8.21 -8.16
N VAL A 105 -1.06 7.66 -7.75
CA VAL A 105 -2.16 8.39 -7.12
C VAL A 105 -2.43 7.84 -5.73
N ALA A 106 -2.37 8.67 -4.72
CA ALA A 106 -2.51 8.27 -3.33
C ALA A 106 -2.87 9.45 -2.42
N CYS A 107 -3.16 9.16 -1.15
CA CYS A 107 -3.38 10.14 -0.09
C CYS A 107 -2.50 9.83 1.12
N GLY A 108 -2.09 10.87 1.88
CA GLY A 108 -1.38 10.75 3.15
C GLY A 108 -0.11 9.90 3.07
N THR A 109 0.03 8.96 4.00
CA THR A 109 1.16 8.01 4.09
C THR A 109 1.43 7.28 2.78
N SER A 110 0.39 6.86 2.06
CA SER A 110 0.53 6.18 0.77
C SER A 110 1.10 7.10 -0.32
N TRP A 111 0.80 8.40 -0.25
CA TRP A 111 1.41 9.40 -1.13
C TRP A 111 2.92 9.53 -0.86
N HIS A 112 3.34 9.54 0.41
CA HIS A 112 4.77 9.53 0.78
C HIS A 112 5.48 8.25 0.30
N ALA A 113 4.81 7.09 0.40
CA ALA A 113 5.34 5.85 -0.17
C ALA A 113 5.49 5.95 -1.70
N GLY A 114 4.54 6.61 -2.37
CA GLY A 114 4.62 6.91 -3.80
C GLY A 114 5.84 7.74 -4.16
N LEU A 115 6.16 8.77 -3.36
CA LEU A 115 7.39 9.58 -3.57
C LEU A 115 8.67 8.74 -3.45
N VAL A 116 8.73 7.78 -2.52
CA VAL A 116 9.87 6.83 -2.47
C VAL A 116 9.88 5.99 -3.75
N GLY A 117 8.72 5.53 -4.20
CA GLY A 117 8.56 4.79 -5.45
C GLY A 117 9.06 5.58 -6.67
N GLU A 118 8.76 6.88 -6.76
CA GLU A 118 9.25 7.78 -7.81
C GLU A 118 10.78 7.71 -7.91
N TYR A 119 11.49 7.98 -6.81
CA TYR A 119 12.95 7.89 -6.77
C TYR A 119 13.46 6.51 -7.24
N LEU A 120 12.83 5.44 -6.79
CA LEU A 120 13.23 4.07 -7.14
C LEU A 120 13.04 3.76 -8.63
N PHE A 121 11.90 4.15 -9.20
CA PHE A 121 11.64 3.92 -10.63
C PHE A 121 12.53 4.78 -11.53
N GLU A 122 12.74 6.04 -11.15
CA GLU A 122 13.62 6.93 -11.92
C GLU A 122 15.08 6.48 -11.86
N GLU A 123 15.58 6.10 -10.67
CA GLU A 123 16.96 5.66 -10.50
C GLU A 123 17.23 4.30 -11.15
N LEU A 124 16.35 3.31 -10.91
CA LEU A 124 16.58 1.94 -11.34
C LEU A 124 16.02 1.67 -12.74
N ALA A 125 14.76 2.01 -12.98
CA ALA A 125 14.07 1.69 -14.22
C ALA A 125 14.19 2.78 -15.29
N ARG A 126 14.68 3.97 -14.94
CA ARG A 126 14.80 5.12 -15.85
C ARG A 126 13.48 5.42 -16.58
N ILE A 127 12.40 5.45 -15.80
CA ILE A 127 11.05 5.78 -16.23
C ILE A 127 10.62 7.04 -15.49
N ASN A 128 10.07 8.02 -16.21
CA ASN A 128 9.50 9.22 -15.61
C ASN A 128 8.28 8.84 -14.77
N VAL A 129 8.30 9.26 -13.52
CA VAL A 129 7.20 9.04 -12.56
C VAL A 129 6.71 10.38 -12.03
N GLU A 130 5.43 10.50 -11.82
CA GLU A 130 4.79 11.62 -11.16
C GLU A 130 3.96 11.07 -10.00
N VAL A 131 3.98 11.76 -8.87
CA VAL A 131 3.21 11.38 -7.69
C VAL A 131 2.20 12.45 -7.36
N GLU A 132 0.92 12.08 -7.45
CA GLU A 132 -0.20 13.00 -7.32
C GLU A 132 -1.02 12.70 -6.07
N TYR A 133 -1.43 13.75 -5.37
CA TYR A 133 -2.51 13.60 -4.42
C TYR A 133 -3.79 13.22 -5.16
N ALA A 134 -4.42 12.13 -4.77
CA ALA A 134 -5.63 11.65 -5.43
C ALA A 134 -6.76 12.68 -5.36
N SER A 135 -6.87 13.41 -4.25
CA SER A 135 -7.82 14.53 -4.08
C SER A 135 -7.62 15.62 -5.11
N GLU A 136 -6.35 16.01 -5.38
CA GLU A 136 -6.05 17.04 -6.39
C GLU A 136 -6.23 16.51 -7.81
N PHE A 137 -5.80 15.27 -8.05
CA PHE A 137 -5.89 14.62 -9.35
C PHE A 137 -7.33 14.53 -9.86
N ARG A 138 -8.29 14.17 -8.99
CA ARG A 138 -9.70 14.00 -9.38
C ARG A 138 -10.40 15.31 -9.75
N TYR A 139 -10.00 16.43 -9.16
CA TYR A 139 -10.67 17.73 -9.38
C TYR A 139 -10.02 18.60 -10.44
N ARG A 140 -8.78 18.37 -10.78
CA ARG A 140 -8.16 19.01 -11.93
C ARG A 140 -8.42 18.18 -13.19
N ASN A 141 -8.12 18.72 -14.35
CA ASN A 141 -8.15 17.99 -15.61
C ASN A 141 -6.74 17.48 -15.97
N PRO A 142 -6.29 16.34 -15.39
CA PRO A 142 -4.94 15.86 -15.59
C PRO A 142 -4.72 15.44 -17.04
N ILE A 143 -3.48 15.65 -17.51
CA ILE A 143 -3.07 15.19 -18.83
C ILE A 143 -2.73 13.70 -18.70
N ILE A 144 -3.60 12.87 -19.20
CA ILE A 144 -3.44 11.41 -19.28
C ILE A 144 -3.53 11.03 -20.76
N LYS A 145 -2.59 10.23 -21.20
CA LYS A 145 -2.55 9.67 -22.56
C LYS A 145 -2.93 8.20 -22.54
N GLU A 146 -3.48 7.72 -23.61
CA GLU A 146 -3.72 6.29 -23.80
C GLU A 146 -2.42 5.51 -23.63
N GLY A 147 -2.46 4.47 -22.77
CA GLY A 147 -1.30 3.64 -22.42
C GLY A 147 -0.40 4.21 -21.32
N ASP A 148 -0.69 5.39 -20.75
CA ASP A 148 -0.06 5.80 -19.49
C ASP A 148 -0.45 4.83 -18.38
N PHE A 149 0.48 4.56 -17.46
CA PHE A 149 0.18 3.77 -16.27
C PHE A 149 -0.23 4.70 -15.12
N VAL A 150 -1.38 4.42 -14.51
CA VAL A 150 -1.79 5.06 -13.25
C VAL A 150 -1.88 3.99 -12.19
N ILE A 151 -1.06 4.11 -11.15
CA ILE A 151 -0.94 3.12 -10.08
C ILE A 151 -1.45 3.73 -8.78
N ALA A 152 -2.53 3.17 -8.25
CA ALA A 152 -3.04 3.55 -6.94
C ALA A 152 -2.25 2.88 -5.83
N ILE A 153 -1.98 3.63 -4.77
CA ILE A 153 -1.38 3.11 -3.55
C ILE A 153 -2.34 3.40 -2.40
N SER A 154 -2.78 2.36 -1.70
CA SER A 154 -3.74 2.51 -0.61
C SER A 154 -3.61 1.38 0.42
N GLN A 155 -3.68 1.71 1.70
CA GLN A 155 -3.75 0.70 2.75
C GLN A 155 -5.11 -0.01 2.74
N SER A 156 -6.21 0.73 2.85
CA SER A 156 -7.57 0.18 2.91
C SER A 156 -8.10 -0.28 1.55
N GLY A 157 -7.64 0.37 0.46
CA GLY A 157 -8.22 0.19 -0.86
C GLY A 157 -9.64 0.76 -1.02
N GLU A 158 -10.09 1.60 -0.06
CA GLU A 158 -11.44 2.19 -0.01
C GLU A 158 -11.42 3.73 -0.02
N THR A 159 -10.25 4.35 -0.24
CA THR A 159 -10.13 5.81 -0.23
C THR A 159 -10.89 6.41 -1.41
N ALA A 160 -11.96 7.15 -1.13
CA ALA A 160 -12.88 7.68 -2.14
C ALA A 160 -12.19 8.54 -3.21
N ASP A 161 -11.23 9.40 -2.80
CA ASP A 161 -10.48 10.23 -3.74
C ASP A 161 -9.60 9.38 -4.67
N THR A 162 -8.99 8.32 -4.14
CA THR A 162 -8.15 7.41 -4.93
C THR A 162 -8.99 6.61 -5.93
N LEU A 163 -10.17 6.15 -5.53
CA LEU A 163 -11.13 5.49 -6.41
C LEU A 163 -11.53 6.41 -7.55
N ALA A 164 -11.98 7.63 -7.25
CA ALA A 164 -12.40 8.59 -8.25
C ALA A 164 -11.25 9.02 -9.19
N ALA A 165 -10.02 9.10 -8.68
CA ALA A 165 -8.83 9.36 -9.49
C ALA A 165 -8.57 8.22 -10.50
N LEU A 166 -8.72 6.96 -10.07
CA LEU A 166 -8.59 5.80 -10.96
C LEU A 166 -9.69 5.76 -12.02
N GLU A 167 -10.94 6.02 -11.66
CA GLU A 167 -12.06 6.08 -12.62
C GLU A 167 -11.83 7.16 -13.68
N LEU A 168 -11.38 8.34 -13.24
CA LEU A 168 -11.00 9.41 -14.16
C LEU A 168 -9.85 9.00 -15.09
N ALA A 169 -8.80 8.37 -14.57
CA ALA A 169 -7.67 7.90 -15.36
C ALA A 169 -8.10 6.85 -16.38
N LYS A 170 -8.93 5.89 -15.94
CA LYS A 170 -9.49 4.83 -16.79
C LYS A 170 -10.32 5.40 -17.93
N SER A 171 -11.16 6.39 -17.64
CA SER A 171 -11.99 7.07 -18.66
C SER A 171 -11.17 7.78 -19.74
N LYS A 172 -9.90 8.11 -19.44
CA LYS A 172 -8.94 8.73 -20.36
C LYS A 172 -8.01 7.70 -21.06
N GLY A 173 -8.23 6.39 -20.86
CA GLY A 173 -7.48 5.33 -21.53
C GLY A 173 -6.17 4.92 -20.83
N ALA A 174 -5.97 5.28 -19.57
CA ALA A 174 -4.85 4.78 -18.78
C ALA A 174 -4.99 3.30 -18.43
N ILE A 175 -3.86 2.62 -18.28
CA ILE A 175 -3.78 1.29 -17.67
C ILE A 175 -3.72 1.50 -16.16
N ILE A 176 -4.73 1.01 -15.44
CA ILE A 176 -4.83 1.23 -14.00
C ILE A 176 -4.37 -0.01 -13.22
N LEU A 177 -3.42 0.20 -12.30
CA LEU A 177 -2.89 -0.83 -11.41
C LEU A 177 -3.08 -0.44 -9.94
N GLY A 178 -2.99 -1.42 -9.04
CA GLY A 178 -3.17 -1.19 -7.60
C GLY A 178 -2.09 -1.82 -6.73
N VAL A 179 -1.69 -1.08 -5.69
CA VAL A 179 -0.93 -1.58 -4.54
C VAL A 179 -1.78 -1.37 -3.31
N CYS A 180 -2.39 -2.44 -2.81
CA CYS A 180 -3.36 -2.40 -1.70
C CYS A 180 -2.97 -3.39 -0.60
N ASN A 181 -3.45 -3.17 0.62
CA ASN A 181 -3.28 -4.16 1.68
C ASN A 181 -4.52 -5.07 1.80
N VAL A 182 -5.71 -4.51 1.64
CA VAL A 182 -6.96 -5.27 1.82
C VAL A 182 -7.36 -5.97 0.53
N VAL A 183 -7.46 -7.30 0.62
CA VAL A 183 -7.91 -8.17 -0.49
C VAL A 183 -9.38 -7.91 -0.77
N GLY A 184 -9.76 -7.83 -2.06
CA GLY A 184 -11.15 -7.61 -2.47
C GLY A 184 -11.67 -6.18 -2.25
N SER A 185 -10.80 -5.23 -1.89
CA SER A 185 -11.15 -3.82 -1.77
C SER A 185 -11.63 -3.21 -3.08
N SER A 186 -12.33 -2.08 -3.01
CA SER A 186 -12.87 -1.38 -4.18
C SER A 186 -11.78 -1.02 -5.20
N ILE A 187 -10.61 -0.53 -4.75
CA ILE A 187 -9.48 -0.27 -5.65
C ILE A 187 -9.01 -1.56 -6.34
N SER A 188 -8.93 -2.68 -5.61
CA SER A 188 -8.49 -3.94 -6.19
C SER A 188 -9.47 -4.50 -7.23
N ARG A 189 -10.77 -4.20 -7.10
CA ARG A 189 -11.80 -4.64 -8.05
C ARG A 189 -11.81 -3.83 -9.35
N ILE A 190 -11.50 -2.52 -9.30
CA ILE A 190 -11.54 -1.67 -10.50
C ILE A 190 -10.22 -1.66 -11.28
N THR A 191 -9.11 -2.06 -10.66
CA THR A 191 -7.79 -2.12 -11.29
C THR A 191 -7.63 -3.38 -12.15
N GLU A 192 -6.90 -3.25 -13.26
CA GLU A 192 -6.64 -4.37 -14.19
C GLU A 192 -5.74 -5.45 -13.56
N ALA A 193 -4.85 -5.01 -12.69
CA ALA A 193 -3.88 -5.86 -12.01
C ALA A 193 -3.31 -5.13 -10.78
N GLY A 194 -2.65 -5.86 -9.88
CA GLY A 194 -2.06 -5.23 -8.71
C GLY A 194 -1.28 -6.18 -7.82
N VAL A 195 -0.78 -5.64 -6.72
CA VAL A 195 -0.05 -6.38 -5.70
C VAL A 195 -0.62 -6.04 -4.33
N TYR A 196 -0.96 -7.05 -3.55
CA TYR A 196 -1.29 -6.89 -2.15
C TYR A 196 -0.03 -6.81 -1.29
N THR A 197 0.00 -5.93 -0.30
CA THR A 197 1.15 -5.79 0.60
C THR A 197 1.23 -6.92 1.62
N HIS A 198 0.09 -7.52 2.00
CA HIS A 198 0.02 -8.55 3.05
C HIS A 198 0.60 -8.10 4.40
N ALA A 199 0.50 -6.81 4.73
CA ALA A 199 1.00 -6.26 5.99
C ALA A 199 0.14 -6.63 7.21
N GLY A 200 -0.98 -7.34 6.97
CA GLY A 200 -1.99 -7.58 7.99
C GLY A 200 -2.85 -6.35 8.29
N PRO A 201 -3.81 -6.45 9.21
CA PRO A 201 -4.65 -5.33 9.59
C PRO A 201 -3.83 -4.23 10.28
N GLU A 202 -4.10 -2.97 9.93
CA GLU A 202 -3.57 -1.78 10.59
C GLU A 202 -4.75 -1.01 11.18
N ILE A 203 -4.77 -0.88 12.52
CA ILE A 203 -5.88 -0.34 13.30
C ILE A 203 -5.52 1.05 13.84
N GLY A 204 -4.25 1.30 14.08
CA GLY A 204 -3.73 2.61 14.46
C GLY A 204 -4.14 3.67 13.44
N VAL A 205 -4.66 4.80 13.91
CA VAL A 205 -5.10 5.90 13.04
C VAL A 205 -3.93 6.44 12.22
N ALA A 206 -2.77 6.62 12.87
CA ALA A 206 -1.53 7.00 12.20
C ALA A 206 -0.85 5.74 11.64
N SER A 207 -0.81 5.62 10.32
CA SER A 207 -0.22 4.48 9.61
C SER A 207 1.28 4.34 9.88
N THR A 208 1.78 3.13 10.05
CA THR A 208 3.20 2.81 10.29
C THR A 208 3.67 1.66 9.41
N LYS A 209 3.25 0.43 9.72
CA LYS A 209 3.66 -0.78 8.98
C LYS A 209 3.17 -0.80 7.53
N ALA A 210 2.05 -0.14 7.23
CA ALA A 210 1.56 -0.03 5.86
C ALA A 210 2.52 0.80 4.99
N PHE A 211 3.14 1.85 5.53
CA PHE A 211 4.16 2.64 4.82
C PHE A 211 5.34 1.76 4.39
N THR A 212 5.97 1.07 5.34
CA THR A 212 7.13 0.21 5.05
C THR A 212 6.78 -0.96 4.13
N ALA A 213 5.57 -1.52 4.26
CA ALA A 213 5.05 -2.56 3.39
C ALA A 213 4.83 -2.05 1.95
N GLN A 214 4.25 -0.87 1.79
CA GLN A 214 4.06 -0.23 0.47
C GLN A 214 5.39 0.08 -0.20
N VAL A 215 6.34 0.66 0.55
CA VAL A 215 7.71 0.91 0.04
C VAL A 215 8.37 -0.40 -0.38
N THR A 216 8.24 -1.48 0.38
CA THR A 216 8.78 -2.79 0.04
C THR A 216 8.20 -3.32 -1.28
N VAL A 217 6.88 -3.23 -1.46
CA VAL A 217 6.23 -3.66 -2.70
C VAL A 217 6.63 -2.79 -3.89
N LEU A 218 6.66 -1.47 -3.73
CA LEU A 218 7.10 -0.55 -4.79
C LEU A 218 8.57 -0.80 -5.18
N THR A 219 9.43 -1.12 -4.21
CA THR A 219 10.82 -1.53 -4.45
C THR A 219 10.90 -2.79 -5.31
N MET A 220 10.12 -3.83 -4.99
CA MET A 220 10.07 -5.05 -5.80
C MET A 220 9.60 -4.76 -7.24
N ILE A 221 8.57 -3.93 -7.40
CA ILE A 221 8.05 -3.58 -8.73
C ILE A 221 9.12 -2.80 -9.52
N ALA A 222 9.79 -1.82 -8.89
CA ALA A 222 10.84 -1.02 -9.52
C ALA A 222 12.02 -1.90 -9.97
N ILE A 223 12.51 -2.79 -9.09
CA ILE A 223 13.61 -3.73 -9.40
C ILE A 223 13.22 -4.67 -10.54
N ALA A 224 12.04 -5.29 -10.49
CA ALA A 224 11.55 -6.19 -11.54
C ALA A 224 11.39 -5.46 -12.89
N THR A 225 10.87 -4.23 -12.86
CA THR A 225 10.70 -3.40 -14.05
C THR A 225 12.05 -2.98 -14.63
N ALA A 226 13.01 -2.58 -13.78
CA ALA A 226 14.36 -2.19 -14.20
C ALA A 226 15.12 -3.35 -14.86
N HIS A 227 15.02 -4.55 -14.27
CA HIS A 227 15.62 -5.75 -14.81
C HIS A 227 14.98 -6.12 -16.17
N ALA A 228 13.65 -6.13 -16.24
CA ALA A 228 12.93 -6.40 -17.49
C ALA A 228 13.22 -5.37 -18.62
N LYS A 229 13.52 -4.12 -18.24
CA LYS A 229 13.92 -3.05 -19.17
C LYS A 229 15.39 -3.12 -19.57
N GLY A 230 16.23 -3.84 -18.80
CA GLY A 230 17.66 -3.92 -19.02
C GLY A 230 18.44 -2.68 -18.55
N THR A 231 17.89 -1.90 -17.63
CA THR A 231 18.55 -0.69 -17.08
C THR A 231 19.47 -1.01 -15.92
N ILE A 232 19.37 -2.20 -15.34
CA ILE A 232 20.29 -2.76 -14.33
C ILE A 232 20.85 -4.08 -14.80
N THR A 233 22.07 -4.39 -14.38
CA THR A 233 22.73 -5.68 -14.69
C THR A 233 22.18 -6.81 -13.81
N ASP A 234 22.39 -8.07 -14.24
CA ASP A 234 22.01 -9.24 -13.43
C ASP A 234 22.72 -9.26 -12.08
N GLU A 235 23.96 -8.78 -12.01
CA GLU A 235 24.71 -8.64 -10.76
C GLU A 235 24.04 -7.64 -9.83
N THR A 236 23.68 -6.45 -10.33
CA THR A 236 22.96 -5.43 -9.57
C THR A 236 21.60 -5.95 -9.13
N TYR A 237 20.87 -6.61 -10.01
CA TYR A 237 19.58 -7.23 -9.70
C TYR A 237 19.70 -8.22 -8.54
N ARG A 238 20.64 -9.18 -8.61
CA ARG A 238 20.88 -10.16 -7.54
C ARG A 238 21.25 -9.49 -6.22
N ARG A 239 22.16 -8.51 -6.25
CA ARG A 239 22.56 -7.75 -5.06
C ARG A 239 21.37 -7.05 -4.41
N LEU A 240 20.50 -6.40 -5.19
CA LEU A 240 19.31 -5.73 -4.66
C LEU A 240 18.32 -6.70 -4.01
N LEU A 241 18.18 -7.93 -4.55
CA LEU A 241 17.35 -8.96 -3.92
C LEU A 241 17.89 -9.41 -2.56
N ILE A 242 19.21 -9.63 -2.50
CA ILE A 242 19.88 -10.00 -1.23
C ILE A 242 19.67 -8.90 -0.19
N GLU A 243 19.93 -7.64 -0.55
CA GLU A 243 19.74 -6.51 0.36
C GLU A 243 18.28 -6.34 0.79
N LEU A 244 17.34 -6.50 -0.13
CA LEU A 244 15.90 -6.41 0.18
C LEU A 244 15.46 -7.52 1.12
N SER A 245 15.97 -8.76 0.94
CA SER A 245 15.66 -9.88 1.82
C SER A 245 16.18 -9.70 3.25
N ALA A 246 17.22 -8.87 3.44
CA ALA A 246 17.81 -8.58 4.75
C ALA A 246 17.09 -7.43 5.50
N ILE A 247 16.17 -6.70 4.85
CA ILE A 247 15.49 -5.55 5.47
C ILE A 247 14.72 -5.92 6.75
N PRO A 248 13.95 -7.02 6.82
CA PRO A 248 13.26 -7.39 8.06
C PRO A 248 14.19 -7.45 9.26
N THR A 249 15.34 -8.12 9.13
CA THR A 249 16.34 -8.24 10.20
C THR A 249 16.95 -6.87 10.56
N LYS A 250 17.22 -6.02 9.56
CA LYS A 250 17.75 -4.66 9.81
C LYS A 250 16.73 -3.82 10.60
N VAL A 251 15.44 -3.94 10.30
CA VAL A 251 14.38 -3.23 11.04
C VAL A 251 14.26 -3.78 12.48
N GLU A 252 14.35 -5.10 12.66
CA GLU A 252 14.37 -5.71 13.99
C GLU A 252 15.53 -5.19 14.86
N GLU A 253 16.73 -5.04 14.28
CA GLU A 253 17.87 -4.45 14.99
C GLU A 253 17.63 -2.98 15.38
N ILE A 254 17.03 -2.18 14.48
CA ILE A 254 16.68 -0.78 14.78
C ILE A 254 15.69 -0.71 15.95
N LEU A 255 14.70 -1.58 15.98
CA LEU A 255 13.67 -1.58 17.03
C LEU A 255 14.22 -1.90 18.43
N LYS A 256 15.42 -2.51 18.55
CA LYS A 256 16.09 -2.70 19.84
C LYS A 256 16.46 -1.38 20.54
N SER A 257 16.57 -0.27 19.79
CA SER A 257 16.82 1.06 20.35
C SER A 257 15.54 1.80 20.77
N ALA A 258 14.39 1.17 20.76
CA ALA A 258 13.10 1.82 21.03
C ALA A 258 13.03 2.51 22.41
N GLU A 259 13.56 1.87 23.47
CA GLU A 259 13.56 2.45 24.82
C GLU A 259 14.49 3.68 24.90
N GLU A 260 15.64 3.65 24.20
CA GLU A 260 16.53 4.83 24.12
C GLU A 260 15.83 6.00 23.43
N ILE A 261 15.13 5.72 22.30
CA ILE A 261 14.34 6.75 21.57
C ILE A 261 13.24 7.32 22.47
N LYS A 262 12.55 6.46 23.22
CA LYS A 262 11.51 6.84 24.17
C LYS A 262 12.07 7.75 25.27
N ASP A 263 13.24 7.45 25.81
CA ASP A 263 13.88 8.29 26.84
C ASP A 263 14.32 9.63 26.27
N ILE A 264 14.87 9.65 25.06
CA ILE A 264 15.19 10.89 24.35
C ILE A 264 13.93 11.73 24.12
N SER A 265 12.83 11.11 23.68
CA SER A 265 11.58 11.82 23.37
C SER A 265 10.99 12.54 24.59
N LYS A 266 11.16 11.99 25.80
CA LYS A 266 10.72 12.62 27.06
C LYS A 266 11.38 13.97 27.31
N LEU A 267 12.62 14.17 26.80
CA LEU A 267 13.33 15.43 26.95
C LEU A 267 12.74 16.56 26.12
N PHE A 268 11.89 16.24 25.14
CA PHE A 268 11.32 17.19 24.19
C PHE A 268 9.82 17.40 24.35
N THR A 269 9.20 16.86 25.41
CA THR A 269 7.74 16.97 25.64
C THR A 269 7.25 18.42 25.81
N PHE A 270 8.15 19.36 26.13
CA PHE A 270 7.86 20.79 26.22
C PHE A 270 7.93 21.52 24.87
N ALA A 271 8.49 20.89 23.84
CA ALA A 271 8.69 21.53 22.54
C ALA A 271 7.35 21.64 21.80
N SER A 272 7.05 22.83 21.32
CA SER A 272 5.83 23.12 20.56
C SER A 272 5.99 22.95 19.04
N ASN A 273 7.24 22.83 18.56
CA ASN A 273 7.54 22.71 17.13
C ASN A 273 8.69 21.74 16.91
N PHE A 274 8.59 20.99 15.80
CA PHE A 274 9.63 20.09 15.32
C PHE A 274 9.87 20.32 13.83
N ILE A 275 11.13 20.21 13.41
CA ILE A 275 11.53 20.30 12.01
C ILE A 275 12.10 18.95 11.60
N PHE A 276 11.51 18.36 10.55
CA PHE A 276 11.98 17.13 9.93
C PHE A 276 12.73 17.47 8.65
N LEU A 277 13.96 17.00 8.53
CA LEU A 277 14.83 17.29 7.40
C LEU A 277 15.23 16.00 6.69
N GLY A 278 15.17 16.02 5.36
CA GLY A 278 15.57 14.90 4.52
C GLY A 278 15.92 15.37 3.10
N ARG A 279 16.78 14.59 2.42
CA ARG A 279 17.16 14.82 1.03
C ARG A 279 17.21 13.48 0.28
N GLY A 280 16.87 13.49 -1.03
CA GLY A 280 16.78 12.28 -1.83
C GLY A 280 15.70 11.35 -1.26
N LEU A 281 15.98 10.06 -1.15
CA LEU A 281 15.06 9.08 -0.56
C LEU A 281 14.65 9.39 0.89
N ASN A 282 15.42 10.19 1.62
CA ASN A 282 15.08 10.60 2.98
C ASN A 282 14.09 11.78 3.03
N PHE A 283 13.85 12.48 1.91
CA PHE A 283 12.86 13.57 1.87
C PHE A 283 11.43 13.05 2.10
N PRO A 284 10.92 12.04 1.38
CA PRO A 284 9.61 11.43 1.67
C PRO A 284 9.52 10.86 3.09
N VAL A 285 10.61 10.30 3.62
CA VAL A 285 10.65 9.76 4.99
C VAL A 285 10.53 10.88 6.02
N ALA A 286 11.17 12.04 5.79
CA ALA A 286 11.01 13.21 6.65
C ALA A 286 9.57 13.75 6.62
N LEU A 287 8.91 13.77 5.45
CA LEU A 287 7.49 14.12 5.33
C LEU A 287 6.60 13.15 6.11
N GLU A 288 6.87 11.84 6.01
CA GLU A 288 6.13 10.83 6.74
C GLU A 288 6.31 10.97 8.26
N GLY A 289 7.53 11.22 8.73
CA GLY A 289 7.79 11.49 10.15
C GLY A 289 7.06 12.73 10.65
N ALA A 290 7.05 13.81 9.87
CA ALA A 290 6.31 15.02 10.20
C ALA A 290 4.79 14.77 10.24
N LEU A 291 4.26 13.96 9.31
CA LEU A 291 2.85 13.56 9.30
C LEU A 291 2.50 12.77 10.57
N LYS A 292 3.35 11.83 10.99
CA LYS A 292 3.11 11.04 12.22
C LYS A 292 2.98 11.94 13.44
N LEU A 293 3.90 12.88 13.61
CA LEU A 293 3.85 13.81 14.74
C LEU A 293 2.65 14.77 14.67
N LYS A 294 2.18 15.10 13.46
CA LYS A 294 1.02 15.96 13.25
C LYS A 294 -0.31 15.27 13.59
N GLU A 295 -0.39 13.96 13.36
CA GLU A 295 -1.61 13.16 13.54
C GLU A 295 -1.86 12.72 14.98
N ILE A 296 -0.84 12.77 15.85
CA ILE A 296 -0.86 12.34 17.24
C ILE A 296 -0.64 13.53 18.17
#